data_c39df12aacfb4596b03d71fc23e143b7
#
_entry.id   c39df12aacfb4596b03d71fc23e143b7
#
_cell.length_a   1.000
_cell.length_b   1.000
_cell.length_c   1.000
_cell.angle_alpha   90.00
_cell.angle_beta   90.00
_cell.angle_gamma   90.00
#
_symmetry.space_group_name_H-M   'P 1'
#
loop_
_entity.id
_entity.type
_entity.pdbx_description
1 polymer ?
#
loop_
_entity_poly.entity_id
_entity_poly.type
_entity_poly.pdbx_seq_one_letter_code
_entity_poly.pdbx_strand_id
1 'polypeptide(L)'
;LGSAVIEAYLTEDGVEKKVVFTGDLGNDDQPIINDPVKIDSADVLITESTYGDRLHSNITDQSNKFIQIILETIERGGNVIIPSFAVGRTQEIIYEINKYLTDDTVRERLEKVHVYVDSPLAVNATKIFETQHKFYDEEALRYLLKGDEPLYFENLHFVETAEESQALNTDMTPKIIISASGMCEVGRIKHHLKHNLYRSECTILFVGYQAEGTLGKKILSGEPLVKIFGEEIAVKAEIKYLDAFSGHADRDGILSWIGAMDKKPEQIFIVHGEKEA
;
A
#
# COMPACT_ATOMS: atom_id res chain seq x y z
N LEU A 1 -12.35 -1.77 -1.78
CA LEU A 1 -12.03 -3.18 -2.02
C LEU A 1 -10.97 -3.66 -1.02
N GLY A 2 -11.25 -4.78 -0.34
CA GLY A 2 -10.31 -5.38 0.63
C GLY A 2 -10.63 -5.12 2.10
N SER A 3 -11.46 -4.15 2.43
CA SER A 3 -12.00 -3.92 3.78
C SER A 3 -13.50 -3.71 3.74
N ALA A 4 -14.18 -3.92 4.87
CA ALA A 4 -15.61 -3.74 4.98
C ALA A 4 -16.02 -3.32 6.40
N VAL A 5 -16.94 -2.37 6.49
CA VAL A 5 -17.66 -2.07 7.72
C VAL A 5 -18.78 -3.11 7.88
N ILE A 6 -18.87 -3.72 9.07
CA ILE A 6 -19.89 -4.72 9.38
C ILE A 6 -20.86 -4.14 10.42
N GLU A 7 -22.13 -4.13 10.07
CA GLU A 7 -23.22 -3.76 10.98
C GLU A 7 -23.96 -5.03 11.44
N ALA A 8 -23.92 -5.32 12.73
CA ALA A 8 -24.60 -6.46 13.34
C ALA A 8 -25.72 -5.97 14.27
N TYR A 9 -26.92 -6.52 14.08
CA TYR A 9 -28.07 -6.22 14.92
C TYR A 9 -28.30 -7.40 15.86
N LEU A 10 -28.09 -7.17 17.15
CA LEU A 10 -28.16 -8.20 18.18
C LEU A 10 -29.34 -7.92 19.11
N THR A 11 -30.18 -8.90 19.36
CA THR A 11 -31.33 -8.78 20.26
C THR A 11 -31.09 -9.60 21.53
N GLU A 12 -31.12 -8.94 22.68
CA GLU A 12 -31.08 -9.57 24.00
C GLU A 12 -32.21 -9.01 24.85
N ASP A 13 -33.00 -9.88 25.52
CA ASP A 13 -34.13 -9.53 26.33
C ASP A 13 -35.15 -8.57 25.67
N GLY A 14 -35.34 -8.70 24.37
CA GLY A 14 -36.25 -7.86 23.58
C GLY A 14 -35.70 -6.46 23.25
N VAL A 15 -34.45 -6.16 23.60
CA VAL A 15 -33.76 -4.93 23.23
C VAL A 15 -32.80 -5.22 22.12
N GLU A 16 -32.93 -4.54 20.95
CA GLU A 16 -31.99 -4.59 19.86
C GLU A 16 -30.85 -3.59 20.04
N LYS A 17 -29.63 -4.05 19.84
CA LYS A 17 -28.41 -3.23 19.83
C LYS A 17 -27.71 -3.36 18.49
N LYS A 18 -27.31 -2.22 17.91
CA LYS A 18 -26.49 -2.15 16.70
C LYS A 18 -25.01 -2.13 17.07
N VAL A 19 -24.30 -3.21 16.73
CA VAL A 19 -22.85 -3.32 16.91
C VAL A 19 -22.18 -3.12 15.57
N VAL A 20 -21.20 -2.21 15.52
CA VAL A 20 -20.48 -1.88 14.29
C VAL A 20 -19.00 -2.22 14.45
N PHE A 21 -18.45 -2.91 13.43
CA PHE A 21 -17.02 -3.17 13.31
C PHE A 21 -16.52 -2.40 12.08
N THR A 22 -15.52 -1.53 12.28
CA THR A 22 -14.98 -0.74 11.15
C THR A 22 -14.18 -1.60 10.16
N GLY A 23 -13.60 -2.71 10.62
CA GLY A 23 -12.48 -3.30 9.91
C GLY A 23 -11.31 -2.30 9.86
N ASP A 24 -10.45 -2.45 8.86
CA ASP A 24 -9.42 -1.46 8.55
C ASP A 24 -10.10 -0.27 7.86
N LEU A 25 -10.25 0.83 8.59
CA LEU A 25 -10.85 2.05 8.08
C LEU A 25 -9.85 2.77 7.17
N GLY A 26 -10.23 3.03 5.92
CA GLY A 26 -9.40 3.73 4.97
C GLY A 26 -9.36 5.25 5.21
N ASN A 27 -8.42 5.92 4.55
CA ASN A 27 -8.42 7.37 4.49
C ASN A 27 -9.45 7.87 3.46
N ASP A 28 -9.92 9.09 3.64
CA ASP A 28 -10.59 9.82 2.57
C ASP A 28 -9.59 10.14 1.43
N ASP A 29 -10.10 10.30 0.22
CA ASP A 29 -9.31 10.61 -0.99
C ASP A 29 -8.22 9.56 -1.33
N GLN A 30 -8.41 8.29 -0.95
CA GLN A 30 -7.52 7.21 -1.38
C GLN A 30 -7.64 6.98 -2.89
N PRO A 31 -6.50 6.79 -3.60
CA PRO A 31 -6.52 6.51 -5.03
C PRO A 31 -7.38 5.29 -5.39
N ILE A 32 -8.07 5.33 -6.52
CA ILE A 32 -8.85 4.27 -7.16
C ILE A 32 -10.23 4.05 -6.54
N ILE A 33 -10.35 4.02 -5.22
CA ILE A 33 -11.56 3.56 -4.53
C ILE A 33 -12.30 4.69 -3.84
N ASN A 34 -13.64 4.55 -3.77
CA ASN A 34 -14.48 5.48 -3.02
C ASN A 34 -14.08 5.56 -1.55
N ASP A 35 -14.34 6.71 -0.95
CA ASP A 35 -14.17 6.95 0.48
C ASP A 35 -14.91 5.92 1.34
N PRO A 36 -14.48 5.72 2.60
CA PRO A 36 -15.15 4.85 3.53
C PRO A 36 -16.63 5.22 3.71
N VAL A 37 -17.51 4.22 3.66
CA VAL A 37 -18.94 4.41 3.83
C VAL A 37 -19.23 4.96 5.23
N LYS A 38 -19.97 6.08 5.30
CA LYS A 38 -20.45 6.64 6.55
C LYS A 38 -21.67 5.86 7.04
N ILE A 39 -21.78 5.69 8.34
CA ILE A 39 -22.93 5.05 9.00
C ILE A 39 -23.62 6.03 9.93
N ASP A 40 -24.95 5.94 10.02
CA ASP A 40 -25.74 6.92 10.78
C ASP A 40 -25.59 6.75 12.29
N SER A 41 -25.46 5.51 12.79
CA SER A 41 -25.40 5.24 14.23
C SER A 41 -24.78 3.89 14.55
N ALA A 42 -24.31 3.76 15.78
CA ALA A 42 -23.99 2.50 16.44
C ALA A 42 -24.35 2.61 17.93
N ASP A 43 -24.78 1.52 18.58
CA ASP A 43 -24.84 1.47 20.04
C ASP A 43 -23.47 1.08 20.59
N VAL A 44 -22.80 0.14 19.92
CA VAL A 44 -21.42 -0.28 20.24
C VAL A 44 -20.58 -0.18 18.99
N LEU A 45 -19.45 0.47 19.09
CA LEU A 45 -18.47 0.59 18.02
C LEU A 45 -17.18 -0.16 18.39
N ILE A 46 -16.70 -0.98 17.46
CA ILE A 46 -15.38 -1.64 17.54
C ILE A 46 -14.56 -1.09 16.38
N THR A 47 -13.56 -0.29 16.67
CA THR A 47 -12.78 0.45 15.66
C THR A 47 -11.30 0.16 15.74
N GLU A 48 -10.63 0.19 14.59
CA GLU A 48 -9.19 0.19 14.54
C GLU A 48 -8.58 1.46 15.15
N SER A 49 -7.28 1.42 15.45
CA SER A 49 -6.49 2.57 15.90
C SER A 49 -5.02 2.50 15.43
N THR A 50 -4.77 1.90 14.28
CA THR A 50 -3.40 1.66 13.76
C THR A 50 -2.55 2.94 13.74
N TYR A 51 -3.14 4.07 13.35
CA TYR A 51 -2.53 5.39 13.37
C TYR A 51 -3.28 6.38 14.26
N GLY A 52 -3.88 5.91 15.36
CA GLY A 52 -4.63 6.74 16.30
C GLY A 52 -3.80 7.81 17.02
N ASP A 53 -2.48 7.71 16.97
CA ASP A 53 -1.52 8.62 17.62
C ASP A 53 -0.91 9.66 16.67
N ARG A 54 -1.18 9.62 15.36
CA ARG A 54 -0.47 10.45 14.36
C ARG A 54 -1.35 10.86 13.20
N LEU A 55 -0.84 11.78 12.38
CA LEU A 55 -1.43 12.24 11.13
C LEU A 55 -0.58 11.77 9.95
N HIS A 56 -1.22 11.51 8.82
CA HIS A 56 -0.53 11.24 7.57
C HIS A 56 -0.03 12.53 6.91
N SER A 57 1.04 12.42 6.16
CA SER A 57 1.54 13.49 5.32
C SER A 57 0.58 13.75 4.14
N ASN A 58 0.67 14.95 3.54
CA ASN A 58 -0.13 15.28 2.36
C ASN A 58 0.16 14.32 1.20
N ILE A 59 -0.89 13.71 0.63
CA ILE A 59 -0.76 12.69 -0.41
C ILE A 59 -0.09 13.21 -1.68
N THR A 60 -0.42 14.43 -2.12
CA THR A 60 0.16 15.01 -3.34
C THR A 60 1.68 15.22 -3.21
N ASP A 61 2.15 15.71 -2.04
CA ASP A 61 3.57 15.88 -1.80
C ASP A 61 4.31 14.54 -1.74
N GLN A 62 3.67 13.51 -1.21
CA GLN A 62 4.24 12.17 -1.13
C GLN A 62 4.28 11.48 -2.51
N SER A 63 3.25 11.67 -3.34
CA SER A 63 3.22 11.18 -4.72
C SER A 63 4.34 11.79 -5.57
N ASN A 64 4.58 13.10 -5.44
CA ASN A 64 5.72 13.76 -6.10
C ASN A 64 7.06 13.19 -5.63
N LYS A 65 7.24 12.99 -4.32
CA LYS A 65 8.45 12.35 -3.76
C LYS A 65 8.61 10.91 -4.23
N PHE A 66 7.51 10.16 -4.35
CA PHE A 66 7.52 8.79 -4.85
C PHE A 66 8.14 8.70 -6.24
N ILE A 67 7.66 9.51 -7.18
CA ILE A 67 8.19 9.55 -8.54
C ILE A 67 9.64 10.05 -8.58
N GLN A 68 9.97 11.07 -7.80
CA GLN A 68 11.34 11.57 -7.71
C GLN A 68 12.31 10.46 -7.25
N ILE A 69 11.99 9.72 -6.19
CA ILE A 69 12.81 8.60 -5.69
C ILE A 69 13.01 7.55 -6.77
N ILE A 70 11.96 7.19 -7.52
CA ILE A 70 12.04 6.25 -8.63
C ILE A 70 13.04 6.75 -9.67
N LEU A 71 12.85 7.95 -10.18
CA LEU A 71 13.66 8.50 -11.26
C LEU A 71 15.13 8.65 -10.85
N GLU A 72 15.41 9.17 -9.66
CA GLU A 72 16.78 9.29 -9.12
C GLU A 72 17.46 7.92 -8.99
N THR A 73 16.73 6.89 -8.56
CA THR A 73 17.27 5.54 -8.42
C THR A 73 17.59 4.92 -9.77
N ILE A 74 16.69 5.03 -10.73
CA ILE A 74 16.88 4.51 -12.09
C ILE A 74 18.05 5.21 -12.78
N GLU A 75 18.18 6.53 -12.66
CA GLU A 75 19.26 7.31 -13.25
C GLU A 75 20.64 6.96 -12.71
N ARG A 76 20.75 6.57 -11.43
CA ARG A 76 22.00 6.06 -10.86
C ARG A 76 22.27 4.57 -11.14
N GLY A 77 21.42 3.92 -11.95
CA GLY A 77 21.59 2.53 -12.40
C GLY A 77 21.09 1.49 -11.41
N GLY A 78 20.28 1.85 -10.44
CA GLY A 78 19.75 0.97 -9.40
C GLY A 78 18.32 0.49 -9.64
N ASN A 79 17.91 -0.55 -8.91
CA ASN A 79 16.54 -1.02 -8.84
C ASN A 79 15.79 -0.31 -7.70
N VAL A 80 14.50 -0.05 -7.91
CA VAL A 80 13.57 0.32 -6.83
C VAL A 80 12.81 -0.92 -6.39
N ILE A 81 13.01 -1.35 -5.16
CA ILE A 81 12.31 -2.49 -4.56
C ILE A 81 11.26 -1.96 -3.61
N ILE A 82 9.99 -2.30 -3.88
CA ILE A 82 8.84 -1.82 -3.11
C ILE A 82 8.15 -3.00 -2.43
N PRO A 83 8.41 -3.24 -1.13
CA PRO A 83 7.64 -4.18 -0.35
C PRO A 83 6.19 -3.70 -0.25
N SER A 84 5.23 -4.52 -0.68
CA SER A 84 3.83 -4.12 -0.77
C SER A 84 2.88 -5.24 -0.36
N PHE A 85 1.73 -4.86 0.22
CA PHE A 85 0.62 -5.79 0.38
C PHE A 85 0.02 -6.10 -0.99
N ALA A 86 -0.37 -7.36 -1.18
CA ALA A 86 -0.89 -7.84 -2.47
C ALA A 86 -2.24 -7.23 -2.86
N VAL A 87 -3.05 -6.84 -1.86
CA VAL A 87 -4.38 -6.25 -2.03
C VAL A 87 -4.36 -4.80 -1.58
N GLY A 88 -4.90 -3.91 -2.38
CA GLY A 88 -4.98 -2.47 -2.15
C GLY A 88 -3.69 -1.77 -2.53
N ARG A 89 -2.66 -1.89 -1.71
CA ARG A 89 -1.40 -1.13 -1.86
C ARG A 89 -0.70 -1.33 -3.19
N THR A 90 -0.61 -2.55 -3.68
CA THR A 90 0.01 -2.82 -5.00
C THR A 90 -0.75 -2.11 -6.12
N GLN A 91 -2.08 -2.11 -6.07
CA GLN A 91 -2.91 -1.46 -7.07
C GLN A 91 -2.78 0.06 -7.02
N GLU A 92 -2.71 0.65 -5.84
CA GLU A 92 -2.48 2.10 -5.67
C GLU A 92 -1.12 2.52 -6.22
N ILE A 93 -0.06 1.74 -5.99
CA ILE A 93 1.27 2.03 -6.56
C ILE A 93 1.23 1.97 -8.08
N ILE A 94 0.57 0.97 -8.68
CA ILE A 94 0.40 0.86 -10.13
C ILE A 94 -0.33 2.09 -10.66
N TYR A 95 -1.45 2.47 -10.02
CA TYR A 95 -2.24 3.63 -10.40
C TYR A 95 -1.45 4.93 -10.33
N GLU A 96 -0.68 5.16 -9.25
CA GLU A 96 0.15 6.35 -9.12
C GLU A 96 1.23 6.42 -10.21
N ILE A 97 1.88 5.31 -10.54
CA ILE A 97 2.84 5.28 -11.66
C ILE A 97 2.13 5.63 -12.97
N ASN A 98 0.96 5.04 -13.24
CA ASN A 98 0.18 5.29 -14.44
C ASN A 98 -0.25 6.76 -14.56
N LYS A 99 -0.66 7.36 -13.46
CA LYS A 99 -1.03 8.79 -13.38
C LYS A 99 0.11 9.69 -13.86
N TYR A 100 1.35 9.43 -13.42
CA TYR A 100 2.51 10.21 -13.84
C TYR A 100 2.95 9.94 -15.29
N LEU A 101 2.54 8.86 -15.91
CA LEU A 101 2.74 8.64 -17.35
C LEU A 101 1.87 9.56 -18.21
N THR A 102 0.86 10.22 -17.62
CA THR A 102 0.08 11.27 -18.30
C THR A 102 0.69 12.68 -18.14
N ASP A 103 1.71 12.83 -17.29
CA ASP A 103 2.42 14.10 -17.07
C ASP A 103 3.62 14.20 -18.01
N ASP A 104 3.56 15.10 -18.97
CA ASP A 104 4.60 15.29 -20.00
C ASP A 104 5.98 15.61 -19.40
N THR A 105 6.06 16.14 -18.16
CA THR A 105 7.33 16.53 -17.52
C THR A 105 8.17 15.32 -17.08
N VAL A 106 7.55 14.21 -16.77
CA VAL A 106 8.22 13.00 -16.28
C VAL A 106 8.06 11.79 -17.22
N ARG A 107 7.10 11.86 -18.12
CA ARG A 107 6.70 10.77 -19.01
C ARG A 107 7.87 10.16 -19.77
N GLU A 108 8.66 10.98 -20.49
CA GLU A 108 9.78 10.49 -21.32
C GLU A 108 10.82 9.66 -20.54
N ARG A 109 10.93 9.93 -19.22
CA ARG A 109 11.85 9.22 -18.33
C ARG A 109 11.20 7.95 -17.79
N LEU A 110 9.94 8.07 -17.37
CA LEU A 110 9.19 7.00 -16.69
C LEU A 110 8.73 5.90 -17.65
N GLU A 111 8.34 6.24 -18.90
CA GLU A 111 7.89 5.28 -19.91
C GLU A 111 8.97 4.28 -20.35
N LYS A 112 10.26 4.55 -20.05
CA LYS A 112 11.37 3.65 -20.31
C LYS A 112 11.66 2.69 -19.15
N VAL A 113 11.00 2.86 -18.02
CA VAL A 113 11.22 2.09 -16.81
C VAL A 113 10.25 0.91 -16.78
N HIS A 114 10.79 -0.30 -16.75
CA HIS A 114 9.97 -1.50 -16.58
C HIS A 114 9.53 -1.66 -15.12
N VAL A 115 8.25 -1.92 -14.92
CA VAL A 115 7.62 -2.15 -13.61
C VAL A 115 7.17 -3.60 -13.54
N TYR A 116 7.61 -4.32 -12.52
CA TYR A 116 7.27 -5.72 -12.31
C TYR A 116 6.46 -5.89 -11.04
N VAL A 117 5.26 -6.47 -11.16
CA VAL A 117 4.46 -6.93 -10.03
C VAL A 117 4.78 -8.40 -9.80
N ASP A 118 5.67 -8.67 -8.84
CA ASP A 118 6.14 -10.02 -8.56
C ASP A 118 5.47 -10.61 -7.31
N SER A 119 4.18 -10.90 -7.46
CA SER A 119 3.35 -11.58 -6.47
C SER A 119 2.12 -12.17 -7.16
N PRO A 120 1.98 -13.51 -7.25
CA PRO A 120 0.80 -14.14 -7.85
C PRO A 120 -0.52 -13.71 -7.19
N LEU A 121 -0.51 -13.46 -5.88
CA LEU A 121 -1.68 -12.95 -5.18
C LEU A 121 -2.03 -11.52 -5.61
N ALA A 122 -1.02 -10.64 -5.78
CA ALA A 122 -1.24 -9.29 -6.26
C ALA A 122 -1.76 -9.26 -7.69
N VAL A 123 -1.24 -10.12 -8.57
CA VAL A 123 -1.75 -10.29 -9.95
C VAL A 123 -3.23 -10.64 -9.94
N ASN A 124 -3.63 -11.62 -9.14
CA ASN A 124 -5.03 -12.02 -9.02
C ASN A 124 -5.91 -10.91 -8.41
N ALA A 125 -5.40 -10.20 -7.41
CA ALA A 125 -6.11 -9.07 -6.82
C ALA A 125 -6.32 -7.96 -7.85
N THR A 126 -5.32 -7.62 -8.66
CA THR A 126 -5.44 -6.61 -9.72
C THR A 126 -6.53 -6.98 -10.73
N LYS A 127 -6.59 -8.24 -11.18
CA LYS A 127 -7.67 -8.74 -12.05
C LYS A 127 -9.07 -8.56 -11.43
N ILE A 128 -9.19 -8.66 -10.10
CA ILE A 128 -10.45 -8.40 -9.40
C ILE A 128 -10.76 -6.90 -9.40
N PHE A 129 -9.78 -6.05 -9.10
CA PHE A 129 -9.95 -4.59 -9.16
C PHE A 129 -10.45 -4.15 -10.53
N GLU A 130 -9.84 -4.63 -11.62
CA GLU A 130 -10.23 -4.32 -13.00
C GLU A 130 -11.68 -4.68 -13.35
N THR A 131 -12.34 -5.54 -12.58
CA THR A 131 -13.74 -5.92 -12.79
C THR A 131 -14.72 -5.24 -11.83
N GLN A 132 -14.23 -4.52 -10.83
CA GLN A 132 -15.05 -3.97 -9.74
C GLN A 132 -15.18 -2.44 -9.80
N HIS A 133 -15.38 -1.87 -10.99
CA HIS A 133 -15.46 -0.44 -11.26
C HIS A 133 -16.51 0.32 -10.41
N LYS A 134 -17.50 -0.37 -9.87
CA LYS A 134 -18.53 0.23 -8.98
C LYS A 134 -17.95 0.79 -7.67
N PHE A 135 -16.73 0.37 -7.31
CA PHE A 135 -16.03 0.87 -6.14
C PHE A 135 -14.97 1.92 -6.47
N TYR A 136 -14.82 2.26 -7.74
CA TYR A 136 -13.87 3.28 -8.18
C TYR A 136 -14.37 4.67 -7.81
N ASP A 137 -13.43 5.55 -7.47
CA ASP A 137 -13.66 6.96 -7.29
C ASP A 137 -13.90 7.66 -8.65
N GLU A 138 -14.26 8.95 -8.59
CA GLU A 138 -14.53 9.72 -9.82
C GLU A 138 -13.26 9.87 -10.69
N GLU A 139 -12.05 9.93 -10.10
CA GLU A 139 -10.81 10.08 -10.86
C GLU A 139 -10.52 8.82 -11.66
N ALA A 140 -10.55 7.65 -11.03
CA ALA A 140 -10.35 6.36 -11.70
C ALA A 140 -11.43 6.08 -12.78
N LEU A 141 -12.69 6.44 -12.51
CA LEU A 141 -13.76 6.34 -13.52
C LEU A 141 -13.51 7.23 -14.73
N ARG A 142 -12.92 8.42 -14.57
CA ARG A 142 -12.54 9.29 -15.70
C ARG A 142 -11.50 8.66 -16.62
N TYR A 143 -10.55 7.84 -16.11
CA TYR A 143 -9.64 7.06 -16.95
C TYR A 143 -10.41 6.11 -17.86
N LEU A 144 -11.33 5.32 -17.28
CA LEU A 144 -12.16 4.38 -18.04
C LEU A 144 -13.01 5.08 -19.11
N LEU A 145 -13.57 6.24 -18.80
CA LEU A 145 -14.38 7.03 -19.75
C LEU A 145 -13.56 7.56 -20.94
N LYS A 146 -12.25 7.75 -20.77
CA LYS A 146 -11.33 8.13 -21.85
C LYS A 146 -10.83 6.94 -22.67
N GLY A 147 -11.17 5.72 -22.26
CA GLY A 147 -10.69 4.48 -22.87
C GLY A 147 -9.33 4.04 -22.35
N ASP A 148 -8.84 4.63 -21.27
CA ASP A 148 -7.61 4.27 -20.59
C ASP A 148 -7.88 3.27 -19.45
N GLU A 149 -6.91 2.44 -19.13
CA GLU A 149 -7.00 1.49 -18.02
C GLU A 149 -6.20 2.00 -16.81
N PRO A 150 -6.85 2.24 -15.64
CA PRO A 150 -6.17 2.80 -14.47
C PRO A 150 -5.02 1.95 -13.95
N LEU A 151 -5.12 0.62 -14.09
CA LEU A 151 -4.19 -0.36 -13.54
C LEU A 151 -3.32 -1.04 -14.59
N TYR A 152 -3.21 -0.46 -15.79
CA TYR A 152 -2.39 -0.98 -16.87
C TYR A 152 -1.65 0.13 -17.61
N PHE A 153 -0.40 -0.15 -18.01
CA PHE A 153 0.40 0.64 -18.93
C PHE A 153 1.46 -0.25 -19.62
N GLU A 154 2.01 0.19 -20.74
CA GLU A 154 2.82 -0.64 -21.65
C GLU A 154 4.00 -1.35 -20.98
N ASN A 155 4.71 -0.68 -20.04
CA ASN A 155 5.87 -1.22 -19.34
C ASN A 155 5.55 -1.89 -17.99
N LEU A 156 4.28 -2.20 -17.72
CA LEU A 156 3.86 -2.97 -16.56
C LEU A 156 3.86 -4.46 -16.89
N HIS A 157 4.54 -5.25 -16.08
CA HIS A 157 4.69 -6.69 -16.23
C HIS A 157 4.23 -7.43 -14.99
N PHE A 158 3.35 -8.41 -15.16
CA PHE A 158 2.90 -9.31 -14.10
C PHE A 158 3.71 -10.61 -14.13
N VAL A 159 4.37 -10.93 -13.01
CA VAL A 159 5.26 -12.08 -12.87
C VAL A 159 4.51 -13.21 -12.19
N GLU A 160 4.20 -14.26 -12.93
CA GLU A 160 3.41 -15.39 -12.43
C GLU A 160 4.29 -16.56 -11.97
N THR A 161 5.37 -16.86 -12.70
CA THR A 161 6.22 -18.03 -12.42
C THR A 161 7.39 -17.74 -11.49
N ALA A 162 7.97 -18.80 -10.92
CA ALA A 162 9.17 -18.68 -10.09
C ALA A 162 10.43 -18.40 -10.93
N GLU A 163 10.46 -18.94 -12.14
CA GLU A 163 11.54 -18.76 -13.10
C GLU A 163 11.65 -17.28 -13.54
N GLU A 164 10.54 -16.66 -13.88
CA GLU A 164 10.47 -15.22 -14.20
C GLU A 164 10.95 -14.38 -13.02
N SER A 165 10.47 -14.69 -11.80
CA SER A 165 10.88 -14.01 -10.57
C SER A 165 12.38 -14.11 -10.31
N GLN A 166 12.98 -15.28 -10.56
CA GLN A 166 14.42 -15.49 -10.40
C GLN A 166 15.22 -14.70 -11.44
N ALA A 167 14.73 -14.62 -12.68
CA ALA A 167 15.37 -13.85 -13.74
C ALA A 167 15.52 -12.37 -13.39
N LEU A 168 14.55 -11.78 -12.69
CA LEU A 168 14.62 -10.39 -12.23
C LEU A 168 15.81 -10.12 -11.29
N ASN A 169 16.23 -11.12 -10.51
CA ASN A 169 17.34 -10.98 -9.57
C ASN A 169 18.71 -11.03 -10.23
N THR A 170 18.80 -11.57 -11.44
CA THR A 170 20.05 -11.69 -12.21
C THR A 170 20.19 -10.63 -13.30
N ASP A 171 19.08 -10.05 -13.74
CA ASP A 171 19.05 -8.94 -14.70
C ASP A 171 19.40 -7.62 -14.02
N MET A 172 20.51 -7.02 -14.43
CA MET A 172 21.04 -5.78 -13.85
C MET A 172 20.45 -4.50 -14.45
N THR A 173 19.57 -4.61 -15.44
CA THR A 173 18.85 -3.45 -16.01
C THR A 173 18.01 -2.79 -14.92
N PRO A 174 18.13 -1.45 -14.73
CA PRO A 174 17.33 -0.74 -13.72
C PRO A 174 15.83 -0.91 -13.93
N LYS A 175 15.12 -1.24 -12.86
CA LYS A 175 13.68 -1.55 -12.90
C LYS A 175 13.01 -1.28 -11.54
N ILE A 176 11.69 -1.25 -11.56
CA ILE A 176 10.86 -1.22 -10.35
C ILE A 176 10.34 -2.64 -10.10
N ILE A 177 10.46 -3.14 -8.87
CA ILE A 177 9.90 -4.43 -8.46
C ILE A 177 8.97 -4.20 -7.26
N ILE A 178 7.69 -4.45 -7.47
CA ILE A 178 6.64 -4.40 -6.44
C ILE A 178 6.35 -5.85 -6.03
N SER A 179 6.59 -6.19 -4.76
CA SER A 179 6.48 -7.59 -4.33
C SER A 179 5.94 -7.73 -2.90
N ALA A 180 5.13 -8.75 -2.67
CA ALA A 180 4.61 -9.08 -1.36
C ALA A 180 5.61 -9.98 -0.58
N SER A 181 5.66 -9.88 0.73
CA SER A 181 4.76 -9.17 1.66
C SER A 181 5.28 -7.76 2.00
N GLY A 182 4.35 -6.88 2.38
CA GLY A 182 4.67 -5.49 2.74
C GLY A 182 5.61 -5.34 3.94
N MET A 183 5.64 -6.30 4.88
CA MET A 183 6.53 -6.29 6.05
C MET A 183 7.79 -7.14 5.86
N CYS A 184 8.04 -7.67 4.66
CA CYS A 184 9.21 -8.44 4.26
C CYS A 184 9.40 -9.81 4.98
N GLU A 185 8.39 -10.32 5.68
CA GLU A 185 8.52 -11.56 6.45
C GLU A 185 8.42 -12.83 5.58
N VAL A 186 7.61 -12.79 4.54
CA VAL A 186 7.33 -13.91 3.63
C VAL A 186 7.29 -13.44 2.19
N GLY A 187 7.27 -14.39 1.25
CA GLY A 187 7.08 -14.12 -0.17
C GLY A 187 8.36 -13.81 -0.94
N ARG A 188 8.14 -13.49 -2.23
CA ARG A 188 9.22 -13.24 -3.20
C ARG A 188 10.05 -12.00 -2.88
N ILE A 189 9.48 -11.04 -2.17
CA ILE A 189 10.18 -9.83 -1.70
C ILE A 189 11.50 -10.16 -0.97
N LYS A 190 11.56 -11.25 -0.20
CA LYS A 190 12.79 -11.64 0.50
C LYS A 190 13.92 -11.99 -0.45
N HIS A 191 13.62 -12.58 -1.60
CA HIS A 191 14.63 -12.86 -2.63
C HIS A 191 15.10 -11.55 -3.26
N HIS A 192 14.21 -10.63 -3.59
CA HIS A 192 14.58 -9.32 -4.14
C HIS A 192 15.42 -8.51 -3.14
N LEU A 193 15.06 -8.51 -1.84
CA LEU A 193 15.86 -7.86 -0.80
C LEU A 193 17.26 -8.48 -0.70
N LYS A 194 17.36 -9.81 -0.73
CA LYS A 194 18.67 -10.50 -0.68
C LYS A 194 19.59 -10.05 -1.82
N HIS A 195 19.06 -9.81 -3.02
CA HIS A 195 19.84 -9.44 -4.20
C HIS A 195 20.06 -7.93 -4.39
N ASN A 196 19.32 -7.09 -3.66
CA ASN A 196 19.40 -5.64 -3.86
C ASN A 196 19.87 -4.84 -2.63
N LEU A 197 19.73 -5.35 -1.39
CA LEU A 197 20.12 -4.63 -0.16
C LEU A 197 21.60 -4.26 -0.09
N TYR A 198 22.49 -5.08 -0.64
CA TYR A 198 23.94 -4.81 -0.61
C TYR A 198 24.41 -3.86 -1.72
N ARG A 199 23.51 -3.48 -2.64
CA ARG A 199 23.79 -2.63 -3.79
C ARG A 199 23.46 -1.18 -3.46
N SER A 200 24.47 -0.32 -3.38
CA SER A 200 24.32 1.09 -2.99
C SER A 200 23.54 1.95 -4.01
N GLU A 201 23.51 1.53 -5.25
CA GLU A 201 22.72 2.17 -6.31
C GLU A 201 21.21 1.89 -6.21
N CYS A 202 20.80 0.82 -5.50
CA CYS A 202 19.39 0.45 -5.34
C CYS A 202 18.71 1.25 -4.22
N THR A 203 17.38 1.33 -4.29
CA THR A 203 16.52 1.85 -3.22
C THR A 203 15.52 0.80 -2.77
N ILE A 204 15.36 0.65 -1.46
CA ILE A 204 14.23 -0.03 -0.86
C ILE A 204 13.24 1.04 -0.42
N LEU A 205 12.07 1.06 -1.02
CA LEU A 205 11.05 2.07 -0.78
C LEU A 205 9.86 1.46 -0.04
N PHE A 206 9.78 1.74 1.26
CA PHE A 206 8.64 1.36 2.09
C PHE A 206 7.49 2.36 1.90
N VAL A 207 6.30 1.84 1.66
CA VAL A 207 5.07 2.61 1.41
C VAL A 207 3.94 2.24 2.38
N GLY A 208 4.28 1.64 3.52
CA GLY A 208 3.32 1.22 4.53
C GLY A 208 3.98 0.91 5.86
N TYR A 209 3.15 0.78 6.89
CA TYR A 209 3.58 0.48 8.25
C TYR A 209 4.46 -0.76 8.34
N GLN A 210 5.47 -0.69 9.20
CA GLN A 210 6.39 -1.79 9.50
C GLN A 210 6.29 -2.14 10.99
N ALA A 211 5.68 -3.28 11.31
CA ALA A 211 5.49 -3.74 12.68
C ALA A 211 6.80 -4.11 13.37
N GLU A 212 6.88 -3.87 14.67
CA GLU A 212 8.03 -4.24 15.48
C GLU A 212 8.39 -5.73 15.33
N GLY A 213 9.68 -6.02 15.29
CA GLY A 213 10.22 -7.37 15.12
C GLY A 213 10.30 -7.88 13.69
N THR A 214 9.66 -7.21 12.71
CA THR A 214 9.70 -7.63 11.30
C THR A 214 11.03 -7.28 10.61
N LEU A 215 11.34 -8.00 9.52
CA LEU A 215 12.51 -7.70 8.69
C LEU A 215 12.41 -6.29 8.09
N GLY A 216 11.22 -5.89 7.63
CA GLY A 216 11.00 -4.54 7.10
C GLY A 216 11.30 -3.47 8.14
N LYS A 217 10.89 -3.64 9.40
CA LYS A 217 11.19 -2.70 10.49
C LYS A 217 12.69 -2.62 10.78
N LYS A 218 13.39 -3.74 10.80
CA LYS A 218 14.86 -3.78 11.00
C LYS A 218 15.59 -2.98 9.92
N ILE A 219 15.22 -3.19 8.65
CA ILE A 219 15.79 -2.45 7.53
C ILE A 219 15.49 -0.94 7.68
N LEU A 220 14.23 -0.60 7.94
CA LEU A 220 13.77 0.79 8.08
C LEU A 220 14.45 1.51 9.28
N SER A 221 14.73 0.78 10.36
CA SER A 221 15.41 1.31 11.55
C SER A 221 16.93 1.50 11.34
N GLY A 222 17.45 1.14 10.16
CA GLY A 222 18.86 1.37 9.81
C GLY A 222 19.83 0.29 10.35
N GLU A 223 19.36 -0.94 10.61
CA GLU A 223 20.27 -2.04 10.94
C GLU A 223 21.26 -2.25 9.77
N PRO A 224 22.57 -2.20 10.01
CA PRO A 224 23.57 -2.30 8.95
C PRO A 224 23.69 -3.71 8.33
N LEU A 225 23.20 -4.72 9.06
CA LEU A 225 23.19 -6.13 8.66
C LEU A 225 21.84 -6.74 9.04
N VAL A 226 21.21 -7.44 8.09
CA VAL A 226 19.97 -8.18 8.34
C VAL A 226 20.10 -9.62 7.91
N LYS A 227 19.33 -10.52 8.52
CA LYS A 227 19.38 -11.95 8.21
C LYS A 227 18.24 -12.34 7.29
N ILE A 228 18.58 -12.83 6.08
CA ILE A 228 17.62 -13.30 5.07
C ILE A 228 18.00 -14.74 4.69
N PHE A 229 17.06 -15.69 4.82
CA PHE A 229 17.27 -17.11 4.57
C PHE A 229 18.51 -17.70 5.31
N GLY A 230 18.79 -17.18 6.49
CA GLY A 230 19.93 -17.64 7.30
C GLY A 230 21.27 -16.96 6.98
N GLU A 231 21.36 -16.16 5.91
CA GLU A 231 22.55 -15.43 5.50
C GLU A 231 22.49 -13.97 5.99
N GLU A 232 23.64 -13.42 6.41
CA GLU A 232 23.78 -12.01 6.77
C GLU A 232 23.97 -11.16 5.51
N ILE A 233 23.09 -10.20 5.30
CA ILE A 233 23.11 -9.30 4.17
C ILE A 233 23.37 -7.88 4.65
N ALA A 234 24.37 -7.22 4.07
CA ALA A 234 24.67 -5.83 4.37
C ALA A 234 23.59 -4.90 3.77
N VAL A 235 23.14 -3.93 4.55
CA VAL A 235 22.19 -2.89 4.10
C VAL A 235 23.00 -1.69 3.61
N LYS A 236 23.21 -1.60 2.29
CA LYS A 236 23.91 -0.50 1.61
C LYS A 236 22.99 0.28 0.68
N ALA A 237 21.88 -0.34 0.25
CA ALA A 237 20.85 0.31 -0.53
C ALA A 237 20.29 1.52 0.22
N GLU A 238 19.84 2.52 -0.53
CA GLU A 238 19.12 3.65 0.04
C GLU A 238 17.77 3.17 0.60
N ILE A 239 17.45 3.56 1.85
CA ILE A 239 16.20 3.21 2.50
C ILE A 239 15.30 4.45 2.54
N LYS A 240 14.14 4.36 1.91
CA LYS A 240 13.13 5.44 1.87
C LYS A 240 11.83 4.96 2.48
N TYR A 241 11.06 5.90 3.04
CA TYR A 241 9.74 5.67 3.61
C TYR A 241 8.78 6.78 3.19
N LEU A 242 7.59 6.39 2.74
CA LEU A 242 6.49 7.28 2.42
C LEU A 242 5.25 6.82 3.21
N ASP A 243 4.66 7.70 3.98
CA ASP A 243 3.56 7.41 4.92
C ASP A 243 2.16 7.65 4.34
N ALA A 244 2.03 8.48 3.30
CA ALA A 244 0.73 8.83 2.72
C ALA A 244 0.03 7.68 1.97
N PHE A 245 0.75 6.59 1.68
CA PHE A 245 0.18 5.40 1.07
C PHE A 245 -0.32 4.39 2.10
N SER A 246 -0.77 4.83 3.28
CA SER A 246 -1.34 3.91 4.27
C SER A 246 -2.77 3.54 3.93
N GLY A 247 -3.11 2.25 4.09
CA GLY A 247 -4.47 1.74 3.95
C GLY A 247 -5.36 1.99 5.17
N HIS A 248 -4.81 2.55 6.25
CA HIS A 248 -5.51 2.83 7.51
C HIS A 248 -5.70 4.32 7.67
N ALA A 249 -6.85 4.72 8.19
CA ALA A 249 -7.12 6.10 8.56
C ALA A 249 -6.15 6.58 9.64
N ASP A 250 -5.76 7.84 9.55
CA ASP A 250 -5.05 8.51 10.61
C ASP A 250 -6.00 8.93 11.76
N ARG A 251 -5.44 9.54 12.81
CA ARG A 251 -6.21 9.98 13.97
C ARG A 251 -7.42 10.86 13.60
N ASP A 252 -7.20 11.84 12.74
CA ASP A 252 -8.24 12.80 12.37
C ASP A 252 -9.28 12.16 11.45
N GLY A 253 -8.89 11.23 10.57
CA GLY A 253 -9.77 10.42 9.75
C GLY A 253 -10.70 9.54 10.61
N ILE A 254 -10.14 8.80 11.58
CA ILE A 254 -10.93 7.97 12.51
C ILE A 254 -11.94 8.84 13.29
N LEU A 255 -11.47 9.96 13.85
CA LEU A 255 -12.33 10.86 14.63
C LEU A 255 -13.41 11.53 13.76
N SER A 256 -13.08 11.90 12.53
CA SER A 256 -14.04 12.45 11.55
C SER A 256 -15.11 11.44 11.19
N TRP A 257 -14.71 10.19 10.91
CA TRP A 257 -15.64 9.12 10.57
C TRP A 257 -16.63 8.83 11.72
N ILE A 258 -16.12 8.69 12.97
CA ILE A 258 -16.96 8.54 14.17
C ILE A 258 -17.81 9.82 14.37
N GLY A 259 -17.21 10.97 14.11
CA GLY A 259 -17.85 12.29 14.23
C GLY A 259 -19.03 12.49 13.28
N ALA A 260 -19.07 11.81 12.16
CA ALA A 260 -20.13 11.89 11.16
C ALA A 260 -21.44 11.16 11.56
N MET A 261 -21.42 10.30 12.59
CA MET A 261 -22.62 9.62 13.06
C MET A 261 -23.62 10.60 13.67
N ASP A 262 -24.89 10.48 13.32
CA ASP A 262 -25.98 11.27 13.89
C ASP A 262 -26.18 10.98 15.40
N LYS A 263 -26.07 9.69 15.76
CA LYS A 263 -26.08 9.24 17.15
C LYS A 263 -24.73 8.61 17.52
N LYS A 264 -24.06 9.19 18.50
CA LYS A 264 -22.76 8.68 18.99
C LYS A 264 -22.93 7.32 19.68
N PRO A 265 -21.94 6.43 19.54
CA PRO A 265 -21.92 5.14 20.25
C PRO A 265 -21.97 5.30 21.76
N GLU A 266 -22.71 4.41 22.43
CA GLU A 266 -22.73 4.33 23.92
C GLU A 266 -21.40 3.76 24.45
N GLN A 267 -20.77 2.87 23.66
CA GLN A 267 -19.49 2.24 23.97
C GLN A 267 -18.60 2.16 22.72
N ILE A 268 -17.32 2.44 22.90
CA ILE A 268 -16.31 2.33 21.85
C ILE A 268 -15.20 1.40 22.36
N PHE A 269 -14.91 0.36 21.59
CA PHE A 269 -13.79 -0.54 21.81
C PHE A 269 -12.73 -0.28 20.74
N ILE A 270 -11.50 -0.03 21.17
CA ILE A 270 -10.36 0.25 20.31
C ILE A 270 -9.56 -1.03 20.15
N VAL A 271 -9.28 -1.41 18.89
CA VAL A 271 -8.54 -2.62 18.53
C VAL A 271 -7.52 -2.32 17.43
N HIS A 272 -6.66 -3.27 17.09
CA HIS A 272 -5.76 -3.19 15.95
C HIS A 272 -4.85 -1.94 15.96
N GLY A 273 -4.35 -1.56 17.13
CA GLY A 273 -3.37 -0.49 17.32
C GLY A 273 -2.33 -0.90 18.35
N GLU A 274 -1.21 -0.19 18.38
CA GLU A 274 -0.23 -0.33 19.44
C GLU A 274 -0.78 0.29 20.73
N LYS A 275 -0.19 -0.07 21.88
CA LYS A 275 -0.70 0.36 23.18
C LYS A 275 -0.65 1.88 23.39
N GLU A 276 0.24 2.54 22.69
CA GLU A 276 0.47 3.99 22.71
C GLU A 276 -0.47 4.75 21.76
N ALA A 277 -1.06 4.09 20.78
CA ALA A 277 -2.04 4.63 19.82
C ALA A 277 -3.44 4.56 20.41
#